data_4ed253d88b8f2dbd16583c86ba4e954d
#
_entry.id   4ed253d88b8f2dbd16583c86ba4e954d
#
_cell.length_a   1.000
_cell.length_b   1.000
_cell.length_c   1.000
_cell.angle_alpha   90.00
_cell.angle_beta   90.00
_cell.angle_gamma   90.00
#
_symmetry.space_group_name_H-M   'P 1'
#
loop_
_entity.id
_entity.type
_entity.pdbx_description
1 polymer ?
#
loop_
_entity_poly.entity_id
_entity_poly.type
_entity_poly.pdbx_seq_one_letter_code
_entity_poly.pdbx_strand_id
1 'polypeptide(L)'
;EYSVVQREVTMGNSRFDLLLGNEATGEVFPVEVKSCTLFGEKGAMFPDAVTARGKKHVDHLGQIGQIGRAGILILVQWNRAEWFLPDFHTDIEFAKAFRVNMERIDWKVAALHWTPEFNYPEHVKLLPISTKVLDEEMGNCGDYLLILYLDKDKLVEIGTKRIMNFPQGYYVYI
;
A
#
# COMPACT_ATOMS: atom_id res chain seq x y z
N GLU A 1 8.19 -10.55 23.68
CA GLU A 1 6.88 -10.80 23.06
C GLU A 1 6.01 -9.56 23.21
N TYR A 2 5.18 -9.23 22.21
CA TYR A 2 4.25 -8.09 22.24
C TYR A 2 2.83 -8.58 22.40
N SER A 3 2.05 -7.85 23.18
CA SER A 3 0.61 -8.07 23.39
C SER A 3 -0.18 -6.80 23.02
N VAL A 4 -1.47 -6.97 22.78
CA VAL A 4 -2.38 -5.84 22.58
C VAL A 4 -2.73 -5.23 23.94
N VAL A 5 -2.24 -4.02 24.19
CA VAL A 5 -2.52 -3.26 25.42
C VAL A 5 -3.85 -2.52 25.30
N GLN A 6 -4.10 -1.94 24.12
CA GLN A 6 -5.32 -1.17 23.86
C GLN A 6 -5.71 -1.28 22.39
N ARG A 7 -7.02 -1.29 22.15
CA ARG A 7 -7.59 -1.12 20.80
C ARG A 7 -8.08 0.30 20.63
N GLU A 8 -8.03 0.79 19.39
CA GLU A 8 -8.52 2.12 19.03
C GLU A 8 -7.91 3.25 19.87
N VAL A 9 -6.58 3.37 19.84
CA VAL A 9 -5.85 4.39 20.58
C VAL A 9 -5.79 5.71 19.81
N THR A 10 -6.21 6.80 20.46
CA THR A 10 -6.12 8.14 19.89
C THR A 10 -4.78 8.79 20.28
N MET A 11 -4.01 9.21 19.28
CA MET A 11 -2.78 9.98 19.45
C MET A 11 -2.84 11.20 18.53
N GLY A 12 -2.80 12.39 19.11
CA GLY A 12 -2.97 13.64 18.36
C GLY A 12 -4.24 13.63 17.51
N ASN A 13 -4.10 13.80 16.22
CA ASN A 13 -5.20 13.89 15.25
C ASN A 13 -5.55 12.55 14.56
N SER A 14 -4.99 11.44 15.02
CA SER A 14 -5.23 10.12 14.45
C SER A 14 -5.69 9.14 15.51
N ARG A 15 -6.55 8.20 15.09
CA ARG A 15 -6.94 7.04 15.87
C ARG A 15 -6.39 5.81 15.17
N PHE A 16 -5.49 5.12 15.84
CA PHE A 16 -4.84 3.89 15.37
C PHE A 16 -5.55 2.66 15.93
N ASP A 17 -5.47 1.56 15.22
CA ASP A 17 -6.23 0.36 15.54
C ASP A 17 -5.75 -0.33 16.83
N LEU A 18 -4.45 -0.35 17.07
CA LEU A 18 -3.85 -1.07 18.20
C LEU A 18 -2.76 -0.24 18.88
N LEU A 19 -2.63 -0.44 20.21
CA LEU A 19 -1.41 -0.15 20.96
C LEU A 19 -0.81 -1.49 21.37
N LEU A 20 0.39 -1.78 20.90
CA LEU A 20 1.15 -2.96 21.31
C LEU A 20 2.09 -2.61 22.45
N GLY A 21 2.29 -3.55 23.37
CA GLY A 21 3.20 -3.41 24.49
C GLY A 21 4.04 -4.66 24.70
N ASN A 22 5.25 -4.45 25.21
CA ASN A 22 6.16 -5.50 25.64
C ASN A 22 6.38 -5.35 27.15
N GLU A 23 5.83 -6.26 27.94
CA GLU A 23 5.91 -6.23 29.41
C GLU A 23 7.36 -6.31 29.94
N ALA A 24 8.24 -7.03 29.23
CA ALA A 24 9.62 -7.20 29.66
C ALA A 24 10.46 -5.91 29.49
N THR A 25 10.13 -5.06 28.52
CA THR A 25 10.87 -3.83 28.24
C THR A 25 10.12 -2.56 28.64
N GLY A 26 8.82 -2.66 28.88
CA GLY A 26 7.93 -1.51 29.08
C GLY A 26 7.67 -0.70 27.80
N GLU A 27 8.17 -1.15 26.65
CA GLU A 27 7.97 -0.47 25.37
C GLU A 27 6.50 -0.57 24.93
N VAL A 28 5.93 0.55 24.49
CA VAL A 28 4.59 0.59 23.87
C VAL A 28 4.64 1.39 22.58
N PHE A 29 3.87 0.97 21.56
CA PHE A 29 3.82 1.69 20.29
C PHE A 29 2.51 1.45 19.53
N PRO A 30 2.04 2.45 18.76
CA PRO A 30 0.83 2.35 17.97
C PRO A 30 1.06 1.50 16.72
N VAL A 31 0.03 0.76 16.34
CA VAL A 31 -0.02 -0.01 15.09
C VAL A 31 -1.33 0.27 14.38
N GLU A 32 -1.21 0.59 13.11
CA GLU A 32 -2.32 0.66 12.17
C GLU A 32 -2.45 -0.64 11.40
N VAL A 33 -3.66 -1.14 11.21
CA VAL A 33 -3.94 -2.35 10.43
C VAL A 33 -4.66 -1.98 9.14
N LYS A 34 -4.21 -2.55 8.03
CA LYS A 34 -4.81 -2.36 6.71
C LYS A 34 -5.18 -3.69 6.09
N SER A 35 -6.40 -3.82 5.59
CA SER A 35 -6.81 -4.97 4.77
C SER A 35 -6.45 -4.71 3.31
N CYS A 36 -5.75 -5.63 2.69
CA CYS A 36 -5.35 -5.56 1.29
C CYS A 36 -6.14 -6.60 0.50
N THR A 37 -6.98 -6.11 -0.41
CA THR A 37 -7.86 -6.91 -1.28
C THR A 37 -7.48 -6.81 -2.74
N LEU A 38 -6.50 -5.96 -3.09
CA LEU A 38 -5.98 -5.87 -4.45
C LEU A 38 -4.78 -6.81 -4.59
N PHE A 39 -4.98 -7.86 -5.37
CA PHE A 39 -3.96 -8.85 -5.64
C PHE A 39 -4.11 -9.44 -7.04
N GLY A 40 -2.97 -9.76 -7.66
CA GLY A 40 -2.90 -10.52 -8.90
C GLY A 40 -2.55 -11.98 -8.63
N GLU A 41 -1.85 -12.62 -9.55
CA GLU A 41 -1.43 -14.01 -9.40
C GLU A 41 -0.45 -14.21 -8.22
N LYS A 42 0.52 -13.30 -8.06
CA LYS A 42 1.59 -13.39 -7.05
C LYS A 42 1.80 -12.10 -6.26
N GLY A 43 1.46 -10.97 -6.84
CA GLY A 43 1.63 -9.67 -6.23
C GLY A 43 0.40 -9.23 -5.47
N ALA A 44 0.60 -8.56 -4.33
CA ALA A 44 -0.44 -7.83 -3.62
C ALA A 44 -0.09 -6.34 -3.59
N MET A 45 -1.08 -5.48 -3.75
CA MET A 45 -0.91 -4.03 -3.78
C MET A 45 -1.92 -3.33 -2.88
N PHE A 46 -1.51 -2.18 -2.34
CA PHE A 46 -2.37 -1.33 -1.51
C PHE A 46 -1.98 0.14 -1.72
N PRO A 47 -2.93 1.08 -1.77
CA PRO A 47 -4.37 0.92 -1.61
C PRO A 47 -5.08 0.51 -2.91
N ASP A 48 -6.31 0.06 -2.81
CA ASP A 48 -7.21 -0.23 -3.94
C ASP A 48 -8.02 0.98 -4.43
N ALA A 49 -7.93 2.11 -3.68
CA ALA A 49 -8.51 3.41 -4.02
C ALA A 49 -7.70 4.53 -3.36
N VAL A 50 -7.80 5.76 -3.90
CA VAL A 50 -7.16 6.94 -3.30
C VAL A 50 -7.58 7.09 -1.83
N THR A 51 -6.61 7.17 -0.92
CA THR A 51 -6.84 7.19 0.52
C THR A 51 -6.09 8.31 1.26
N ALA A 52 -6.66 9.51 1.26
CA ALA A 52 -6.11 10.64 2.01
C ALA A 52 -5.96 10.32 3.52
N ARG A 53 -6.88 9.53 4.09
CA ARG A 53 -6.79 9.06 5.47
C ARG A 53 -5.62 8.09 5.65
N GLY A 54 -5.41 7.17 4.70
CA GLY A 54 -4.29 6.23 4.75
C GLY A 54 -2.94 6.96 4.73
N LYS A 55 -2.77 7.92 3.81
CA LYS A 55 -1.60 8.80 3.77
C LYS A 55 -1.38 9.53 5.10
N LYS A 56 -2.43 10.17 5.64
CA LYS A 56 -2.36 10.88 6.93
C LYS A 56 -1.88 9.97 8.07
N HIS A 57 -2.35 8.72 8.13
CA HIS A 57 -1.92 7.75 9.15
C HIS A 57 -0.44 7.38 8.96
N VAL A 58 0.02 7.15 7.73
CA VAL A 58 1.44 6.88 7.44
C VAL A 58 2.32 8.06 7.87
N ASP A 59 1.95 9.28 7.50
CA ASP A 59 2.73 10.48 7.87
C ASP A 59 2.80 10.66 9.39
N HIS A 60 1.71 10.45 10.11
CA HIS A 60 1.67 10.58 11.56
C HIS A 60 2.46 9.46 12.25
N LEU A 61 2.33 8.21 11.82
CA LEU A 61 3.15 7.12 12.33
C LEU A 61 4.63 7.33 12.04
N GLY A 62 4.97 7.89 10.88
CA GLY A 62 6.33 8.29 10.55
C GLY A 62 6.91 9.34 11.51
N GLN A 63 6.10 10.31 11.96
CA GLN A 63 6.50 11.28 12.97
C GLN A 63 6.73 10.61 14.33
N ILE A 64 5.85 9.71 14.74
CA ILE A 64 6.02 8.92 15.98
C ILE A 64 7.28 8.05 15.88
N GLY A 65 7.50 7.40 14.73
CA GLY A 65 8.66 6.54 14.48
C GLY A 65 10.02 7.25 14.50
N GLN A 66 10.05 8.58 14.35
CA GLN A 66 11.29 9.37 14.50
C GLN A 66 11.78 9.48 15.95
N ILE A 67 10.86 9.41 16.91
CA ILE A 67 11.16 9.64 18.34
C ILE A 67 10.93 8.39 19.19
N GLY A 68 10.36 7.35 18.60
CA GLY A 68 10.02 6.10 19.26
C GLY A 68 9.81 4.99 18.25
N ARG A 69 8.76 4.22 18.44
CA ARG A 69 8.38 3.11 17.55
C ARG A 69 6.95 3.26 17.07
N ALA A 70 6.70 2.87 15.83
CA ALA A 70 5.39 2.82 15.22
C ALA A 70 5.31 1.66 14.22
N GLY A 71 4.14 1.11 14.00
CA GLY A 71 3.96 -0.03 13.11
C GLY A 71 2.79 0.09 12.16
N ILE A 72 2.89 -0.55 11.00
CA ILE A 72 1.79 -0.80 10.08
C ILE A 72 1.77 -2.28 9.73
N LEU A 73 0.62 -2.90 9.90
CA LEU A 73 0.36 -4.27 9.52
C LEU A 73 -0.61 -4.32 8.35
N ILE A 74 -0.15 -4.79 7.21
CA ILE A 74 -0.99 -5.00 6.02
C ILE A 74 -1.36 -6.48 5.95
N LEU A 75 -2.67 -6.76 5.99
CA LEU A 75 -3.23 -8.10 5.92
C LEU A 75 -3.75 -8.36 4.51
N VAL A 76 -2.99 -9.12 3.73
CA VAL A 76 -3.35 -9.52 2.36
C VAL A 76 -4.33 -10.68 2.43
N GLN A 77 -5.53 -10.49 1.89
CA GLN A 77 -6.62 -11.47 1.91
C GLN A 77 -6.46 -12.58 0.85
N TRP A 78 -5.19 -12.94 0.54
CA TRP A 78 -4.85 -13.90 -0.51
C TRP A 78 -3.58 -14.68 -0.18
N ASN A 79 -3.70 -15.97 0.04
CA ASN A 79 -2.61 -16.84 0.50
C ASN A 79 -1.53 -17.13 -0.55
N ARG A 80 -1.80 -16.89 -1.84
CA ARG A 80 -0.85 -17.12 -2.93
C ARG A 80 0.06 -15.92 -3.21
N ALA A 81 -0.18 -14.79 -2.55
CA ALA A 81 0.71 -13.64 -2.68
C ALA A 81 2.14 -14.02 -2.27
N GLU A 82 3.11 -13.59 -3.06
CA GLU A 82 4.55 -13.84 -2.84
C GLU A 82 5.30 -12.57 -2.48
N TRP A 83 4.78 -11.39 -2.85
CA TRP A 83 5.36 -10.08 -2.59
C TRP A 83 4.29 -9.00 -2.50
N PHE A 84 4.67 -7.86 -1.94
CA PHE A 84 3.81 -6.68 -1.79
C PHE A 84 4.48 -5.44 -2.36
N LEU A 85 3.68 -4.55 -2.95
CA LEU A 85 4.08 -3.25 -3.45
C LEU A 85 3.02 -2.21 -3.11
N PRO A 86 3.38 -0.99 -2.62
CA PRO A 86 2.44 0.13 -2.59
C PRO A 86 1.93 0.45 -4.00
N ASP A 87 0.61 0.58 -4.15
CA ASP A 87 0.02 0.87 -5.46
C ASP A 87 0.13 2.35 -5.79
N PHE A 88 1.24 2.72 -6.40
CA PHE A 88 1.53 4.08 -6.84
C PHE A 88 0.72 4.52 -8.07
N HIS A 89 0.11 3.58 -8.79
CA HIS A 89 -0.80 3.89 -9.89
C HIS A 89 -2.14 4.39 -9.36
N THR A 90 -2.64 3.76 -8.30
CA THR A 90 -3.90 4.14 -7.67
C THR A 90 -3.75 5.35 -6.77
N ASP A 91 -2.70 5.40 -5.92
CA ASP A 91 -2.47 6.52 -5.00
C ASP A 91 -0.98 6.83 -4.86
N ILE A 92 -0.50 7.70 -5.74
CA ILE A 92 0.89 8.16 -5.73
C ILE A 92 1.28 8.86 -4.43
N GLU A 93 0.36 9.58 -3.79
CA GLU A 93 0.63 10.31 -2.56
C GLU A 93 0.77 9.37 -1.36
N PHE A 94 -0.01 8.28 -1.33
CA PHE A 94 0.19 7.22 -0.36
C PHE A 94 1.53 6.51 -0.59
N ALA A 95 1.87 6.18 -1.83
CA ALA A 95 3.12 5.50 -2.16
C ALA A 95 4.36 6.35 -1.81
N LYS A 96 4.31 7.67 -2.05
CA LYS A 96 5.35 8.61 -1.61
C LYS A 96 5.48 8.64 -0.09
N ALA A 97 4.36 8.75 0.64
CA ALA A 97 4.35 8.72 2.10
C ALA A 97 4.91 7.40 2.64
N PHE A 98 4.53 6.27 2.04
CA PHE A 98 5.07 4.96 2.34
C PHE A 98 6.60 4.94 2.19
N ARG A 99 7.12 5.38 1.04
CA ARG A 99 8.55 5.37 0.73
C ARG A 99 9.37 6.24 1.68
N VAL A 100 8.89 7.45 1.98
CA VAL A 100 9.56 8.40 2.89
C VAL A 100 9.63 7.85 4.32
N ASN A 101 8.60 7.11 4.75
CA ASN A 101 8.50 6.61 6.11
C ASN A 101 8.89 5.13 6.25
N MET A 102 9.48 4.53 5.21
CA MET A 102 9.77 3.10 5.19
C MET A 102 10.75 2.66 6.29
N GLU A 103 11.74 3.50 6.62
CA GLU A 103 12.72 3.22 7.66
C GLU A 103 12.30 3.69 9.06
N ARG A 104 11.20 4.47 9.13
CA ARG A 104 10.68 5.06 10.38
C ARG A 104 9.57 4.24 11.01
N ILE A 105 8.95 3.39 10.22
CA ILE A 105 7.79 2.58 10.60
C ILE A 105 8.15 1.10 10.44
N ASP A 106 7.77 0.29 11.41
CA ASP A 106 7.84 -1.17 11.30
C ASP A 106 6.72 -1.67 10.38
N TRP A 107 7.04 -1.85 9.11
CA TRP A 107 6.11 -2.41 8.15
C TRP A 107 6.11 -3.94 8.21
N LYS A 108 4.94 -4.52 8.35
CA LYS A 108 4.73 -5.96 8.19
C LYS A 108 3.60 -6.19 7.20
N VAL A 109 3.83 -7.08 6.25
CA VAL A 109 2.83 -7.52 5.30
C VAL A 109 2.66 -9.01 5.46
N ALA A 110 1.43 -9.45 5.66
CA ALA A 110 1.09 -10.83 5.92
C ALA A 110 -0.03 -11.32 5.00
N ALA A 111 0.23 -12.36 4.24
CA ALA A 111 -0.79 -13.07 3.48
C ALA A 111 -1.52 -14.06 4.37
N LEU A 112 -2.83 -14.03 4.32
CA LEU A 112 -3.73 -14.84 5.15
C LEU A 112 -4.32 -16.00 4.35
N HIS A 113 -4.29 -17.18 4.92
CA HIS A 113 -5.06 -18.33 4.45
C HIS A 113 -6.28 -18.53 5.34
N TRP A 114 -7.45 -18.19 4.82
CA TRP A 114 -8.71 -18.37 5.52
C TRP A 114 -9.26 -19.79 5.35
N THR A 115 -9.81 -20.32 6.43
CA THR A 115 -10.65 -21.52 6.33
C THR A 115 -12.01 -21.18 5.72
N PRO A 116 -12.77 -22.17 5.21
CA PRO A 116 -14.12 -21.91 4.70
C PRO A 116 -15.07 -21.25 5.70
N GLU A 117 -14.85 -21.46 6.99
CA GLU A 117 -15.65 -20.89 8.08
C GLU A 117 -15.31 -19.42 8.38
N PHE A 118 -14.20 -18.89 7.86
CA PHE A 118 -13.73 -17.52 8.07
C PHE A 118 -13.61 -17.05 9.54
N ASN A 119 -13.45 -17.99 10.47
CA ASN A 119 -13.36 -17.67 11.89
C ASN A 119 -12.02 -17.04 12.25
N TYR A 120 -10.93 -17.58 11.70
CA TYR A 120 -9.55 -17.10 11.84
C TYR A 120 -8.70 -17.65 10.69
N PRO A 121 -7.59 -16.98 10.35
CA PRO A 121 -6.69 -17.50 9.33
C PRO A 121 -5.94 -18.72 9.89
N GLU A 122 -5.93 -19.81 9.11
CA GLU A 122 -5.23 -21.05 9.45
C GLU A 122 -3.70 -20.88 9.37
N HIS A 123 -3.25 -20.14 8.36
CA HIS A 123 -1.84 -19.86 8.15
C HIS A 123 -1.62 -18.38 7.84
N VAL A 124 -0.48 -17.89 8.29
CA VAL A 124 0.00 -16.52 8.04
C VAL A 124 1.40 -16.58 7.43
N LYS A 125 1.58 -15.98 6.26
CA LYS A 125 2.86 -15.91 5.57
C LYS A 125 3.31 -14.45 5.46
N LEU A 126 4.48 -14.13 5.98
CA LEU A 126 5.06 -12.80 5.80
C LEU A 126 5.53 -12.62 4.35
N LEU A 127 5.24 -11.46 3.78
CA LEU A 127 5.60 -11.11 2.41
C LEU A 127 6.73 -10.08 2.40
N PRO A 128 7.69 -10.23 1.49
CA PRO A 128 8.66 -9.18 1.21
C PRO A 128 7.98 -7.98 0.55
N ILE A 129 8.44 -6.78 0.89
CA ILE A 129 8.03 -5.54 0.25
C ILE A 129 8.99 -5.26 -0.90
N SER A 130 8.46 -5.19 -2.12
CA SER A 130 9.24 -4.90 -3.33
C SER A 130 9.37 -3.38 -3.50
N THR A 131 10.53 -2.83 -3.14
CA THR A 131 10.78 -1.39 -3.26
C THR A 131 11.50 -1.00 -4.54
N LYS A 132 12.16 -1.96 -5.19
CA LYS A 132 12.94 -1.69 -6.41
C LYS A 132 12.09 -1.05 -7.50
N VAL A 133 10.93 -1.65 -7.81
CA VAL A 133 9.98 -1.10 -8.80
C VAL A 133 9.48 0.27 -8.37
N LEU A 134 9.19 0.45 -7.09
CA LEU A 134 8.75 1.73 -6.54
C LEU A 134 9.81 2.82 -6.74
N ASP A 135 11.08 2.52 -6.45
CA ASP A 135 12.18 3.46 -6.58
C ASP A 135 12.47 3.82 -8.05
N GLU A 136 12.34 2.85 -8.96
CA GLU A 136 12.54 3.05 -10.40
C GLU A 136 11.41 3.85 -11.04
N GLU A 137 10.16 3.60 -10.66
CA GLU A 137 8.98 4.14 -11.33
C GLU A 137 8.43 5.42 -10.68
N MET A 138 8.59 5.61 -9.37
CA MET A 138 8.06 6.80 -8.68
C MET A 138 8.63 8.12 -9.20
N GLY A 139 9.86 8.11 -9.70
CA GLY A 139 10.47 9.28 -10.32
C GLY A 139 9.80 9.69 -11.64
N ASN A 140 9.10 8.76 -12.27
CA ASN A 140 8.43 8.93 -13.56
C ASN A 140 6.90 9.04 -13.42
N CYS A 141 6.37 8.89 -12.20
CA CYS A 141 4.95 8.94 -11.92
C CYS A 141 4.43 10.38 -11.86
N GLY A 142 3.98 10.88 -12.94
CA GLY A 142 3.27 12.15 -13.04
C GLY A 142 2.34 12.12 -14.24
N ASP A 143 2.73 11.39 -15.24
CA ASP A 143 2.00 11.33 -16.50
C ASP A 143 2.09 9.90 -17.04
N TYR A 144 0.95 9.19 -17.07
CA TYR A 144 0.87 7.88 -17.70
C TYR A 144 0.60 8.02 -19.19
N LEU A 145 1.44 7.39 -20.01
CA LEU A 145 1.19 7.21 -21.43
C LEU A 145 0.48 5.86 -21.62
N LEU A 146 -0.85 5.89 -21.76
CA LEU A 146 -1.56 4.70 -22.21
C LEU A 146 -1.35 4.53 -23.70
N ILE A 147 -0.55 3.55 -24.08
CA ILE A 147 -0.31 3.19 -25.47
C ILE A 147 -1.43 2.25 -25.92
N LEU A 148 -2.43 2.79 -26.59
CA LEU A 148 -3.42 2.00 -27.29
C LEU A 148 -3.01 1.90 -28.77
N TYR A 149 -2.61 0.71 -29.21
CA TYR A 149 -2.48 0.43 -30.62
C TYR A 149 -3.88 0.26 -31.23
N LEU A 150 -4.39 1.31 -31.82
CA LEU A 150 -5.66 1.29 -32.49
C LEU A 150 -5.39 1.23 -34.00
N ASP A 151 -6.08 0.33 -34.69
CA ASP A 151 -6.15 0.34 -36.14
C ASP A 151 -6.74 1.68 -36.59
N LYS A 152 -6.13 2.28 -37.60
CA LYS A 152 -6.47 3.61 -38.10
C LYS A 152 -7.95 3.78 -38.42
N ASP A 153 -8.61 2.70 -38.81
CA ASP A 153 -10.03 2.65 -39.16
C ASP A 153 -10.97 2.46 -37.96
N LYS A 154 -10.41 2.25 -36.76
CA LYS A 154 -11.14 2.01 -35.50
C LYS A 154 -10.89 3.07 -34.45
N LEU A 155 -10.40 4.23 -34.84
CA LEU A 155 -10.17 5.33 -33.92
C LEU A 155 -11.53 5.83 -33.39
N VAL A 156 -11.93 5.30 -32.24
CA VAL A 156 -13.07 5.81 -31.50
C VAL A 156 -12.59 7.06 -30.76
N GLU A 157 -13.34 8.13 -30.81
CA GLU A 157 -13.08 9.33 -30.03
C GLU A 157 -13.16 8.99 -28.54
N ILE A 158 -12.01 8.69 -27.96
CA ILE A 158 -11.86 8.53 -26.51
C ILE A 158 -11.67 9.95 -26.00
N GLY A 159 -12.52 10.39 -25.09
CA GLY A 159 -12.47 11.73 -24.48
C GLY A 159 -11.15 11.98 -23.75
N THR A 160 -10.11 12.30 -24.51
CA THR A 160 -8.73 12.42 -24.04
C THR A 160 -8.28 13.86 -24.03
N LYS A 161 -7.47 14.20 -23.03
CA LYS A 161 -6.87 15.54 -22.94
C LYS A 161 -5.78 15.79 -24.00
N ARG A 162 -5.16 14.74 -24.52
CA ARG A 162 -4.06 14.85 -25.49
C ARG A 162 -3.90 13.57 -26.31
N ILE A 163 -3.89 13.70 -27.62
CA ILE A 163 -3.53 12.62 -28.55
C ILE A 163 -2.19 12.99 -29.18
N MET A 164 -1.20 12.11 -29.07
CA MET A 164 0.07 12.26 -29.76
C MET A 164 0.17 11.24 -30.89
N ASN A 165 0.54 11.73 -32.08
CA ASN A 165 0.70 10.92 -33.27
C ASN A 165 2.19 10.59 -33.46
N PHE A 166 2.51 9.30 -33.45
CA PHE A 166 3.86 8.79 -33.71
C PHE A 166 3.84 7.92 -34.97
N PRO A 167 4.96 7.81 -35.70
CA PRO A 167 5.02 7.03 -36.96
C PRO A 167 4.59 5.57 -36.81
N GLN A 168 4.59 5.01 -35.59
CA GLN A 168 4.31 3.61 -35.30
C GLN A 168 2.99 3.36 -34.59
N GLY A 169 2.17 4.38 -34.34
CA GLY A 169 0.89 4.24 -33.65
C GLY A 169 0.35 5.54 -33.06
N TYR A 170 -0.82 5.46 -32.44
CA TYR A 170 -1.46 6.56 -31.74
C TYR A 170 -1.32 6.36 -30.25
N TYR A 171 -0.93 7.41 -29.54
CA TYR A 171 -0.78 7.41 -28.10
C TYR A 171 -1.85 8.31 -27.49
N VAL A 172 -2.55 7.79 -26.52
CA VAL A 172 -3.62 8.50 -25.83
C VAL A 172 -3.13 8.85 -24.42
N TYR A 173 -3.14 10.12 -24.11
CA TYR A 173 -2.78 10.65 -22.81
C TYR A 173 -4.07 10.83 -21.99
N ILE A 174 -4.15 10.19 -20.83
CA ILE A 174 -5.33 10.27 -19.94
C ILE A 174 -5.02 11.15 -18.76
#